data_1226809b192ec9aa01c0d5691dc50e00
#
_entry.id   1226809b192ec9aa01c0d5691dc50e00
#
_cell.length_a   1.000
_cell.length_b   1.000
_cell.length_c   1.000
_cell.angle_alpha   90.00
_cell.angle_beta   90.00
_cell.angle_gamma   90.00
#
_symmetry.space_group_name_H-M   'P 1'
#
loop_
_entity.id
_entity.type
_entity.pdbx_description
1 polymer ?
#
loop_
_entity_poly.entity_id
_entity_poly.type
_entity_poly.pdbx_seq_one_letter_code
_entity_poly.pdbx_strand_id
1 'polypeptide(L)'
;MSILVDTSIWIEYFRSGNNSERLDFLIDENLIVINDLILAELVPFLKVRNERKIVNLLFNINKLKLAINWGQIIEFQCKCLKSGLNGIGIPDLIVAQNAKQNRCEIYSLDNHFKHMKDILDLQMTD
;
A
#
# COMPACT_ATOMS: atom_id res chain seq x y z
N MET A 1 9.80 2.08 -12.73
CA MET A 1 8.73 1.28 -12.14
C MET A 1 8.16 2.02 -10.94
N SER A 2 6.84 2.12 -10.85
CA SER A 2 6.19 2.80 -9.73
C SER A 2 6.09 1.90 -8.51
N ILE A 3 6.09 2.52 -7.33
CA ILE A 3 6.04 1.82 -6.05
C ILE A 3 4.81 2.28 -5.29
N LEU A 4 3.92 1.34 -4.98
CA LEU A 4 2.75 1.60 -4.15
C LEU A 4 3.15 1.44 -2.69
N VAL A 5 3.18 2.55 -1.97
CA VAL A 5 3.63 2.59 -0.58
C VAL A 5 2.42 2.38 0.34
N ASP A 6 2.47 1.28 1.09
CA ASP A 6 1.40 0.90 2.00
C ASP A 6 1.33 1.80 3.23
N THR A 7 0.18 1.80 3.87
CA THR A 7 -0.11 2.57 5.09
C THR A 7 0.95 2.37 6.18
N SER A 8 1.45 1.15 6.36
CA SER A 8 2.45 0.83 7.40
C SER A 8 3.74 1.62 7.26
N ILE A 9 4.20 1.83 6.03
CA ILE A 9 5.42 2.62 5.76
C ILE A 9 5.17 4.09 6.08
N TRP A 10 4.01 4.62 5.66
CA TRP A 10 3.66 6.01 5.92
C TRP A 10 3.56 6.29 7.42
N ILE A 11 2.91 5.41 8.17
CA ILE A 11 2.78 5.55 9.63
C ILE A 11 4.16 5.57 10.28
N GLU A 12 5.06 4.67 9.89
CA GLU A 12 6.42 4.62 10.44
C GLU A 12 7.19 5.90 10.08
N TYR A 13 7.05 6.38 8.85
CA TYR A 13 7.68 7.61 8.39
C TYR A 13 7.28 8.81 9.26
N PHE A 14 6.00 8.90 9.61
CA PHE A 14 5.49 10.03 10.41
C PHE A 14 5.81 9.89 11.90
N ARG A 15 6.02 8.66 12.39
CA ARG A 15 6.28 8.40 13.81
C ARG A 15 7.74 8.53 14.19
N SER A 16 8.59 7.77 13.53
CA SER A 16 9.96 7.60 13.97
C SER A 16 11.00 8.02 12.93
N GLY A 17 10.60 8.14 11.69
CA GLY A 17 11.51 8.46 10.60
C GLY A 17 12.47 7.34 10.24
N ASN A 18 12.27 6.12 10.72
CA ASN A 18 13.21 5.01 10.50
C ASN A 18 13.44 4.70 9.02
N ASN A 19 12.47 4.92 8.16
CA ASN A 19 12.60 4.68 6.72
C ASN A 19 12.63 5.99 5.93
N SER A 20 12.89 7.11 6.60
CA SER A 20 12.74 8.43 5.99
C SER A 20 13.67 8.65 4.80
N GLU A 21 14.92 8.23 4.88
CA GLU A 21 15.88 8.44 3.79
C GLU A 21 15.44 7.74 2.52
N ARG A 22 15.01 6.48 2.62
CA ARG A 22 14.55 5.71 1.47
C ARG A 22 13.26 6.30 0.91
N LEU A 23 12.31 6.62 1.77
CA LEU A 23 11.03 7.18 1.33
C LEU A 23 11.23 8.58 0.73
N ASP A 24 12.05 9.41 1.35
CA ASP A 24 12.40 10.73 0.81
C ASP A 24 13.00 10.63 -0.58
N PHE A 25 13.92 9.67 -0.78
CA PHE A 25 14.50 9.42 -2.10
C PHE A 25 13.43 9.07 -3.13
N LEU A 26 12.54 8.15 -2.76
CA LEU A 26 11.48 7.70 -3.67
C LEU A 26 10.50 8.83 -4.00
N ILE A 27 10.20 9.69 -3.03
CA ILE A 27 9.37 10.87 -3.24
C ILE A 27 10.06 11.84 -4.21
N ASP A 28 11.32 12.14 -3.95
CA ASP A 28 12.11 13.08 -4.77
C ASP A 28 12.24 12.60 -6.21
N GLU A 29 12.39 11.28 -6.41
CA GLU A 29 12.48 10.69 -7.75
C GLU A 29 11.12 10.47 -8.42
N ASN A 30 10.04 10.85 -7.75
CA ASN A 30 8.68 10.70 -8.26
C ASN A 30 8.33 9.25 -8.63
N LEU A 31 8.79 8.31 -7.82
CA LEU A 31 8.57 6.87 -8.04
C LEU A 31 7.37 6.32 -7.28
N ILE A 32 6.79 7.12 -6.40
CA ILE A 32 5.71 6.68 -5.50
C ILE A 32 4.34 6.91 -6.13
N VAL A 33 3.46 5.95 -5.93
CA VAL A 33 2.03 6.08 -6.24
C VAL A 33 1.22 5.77 -5.00
N ILE A 34 -0.03 6.23 -4.98
CA ILE A 34 -0.97 6.03 -3.88
C ILE A 34 -2.34 5.71 -4.47
N ASN A 35 -3.27 5.27 -3.65
CA ASN A 35 -4.66 5.08 -4.08
C ASN A 35 -5.63 5.60 -3.03
N ASP A 36 -6.91 5.64 -3.37
CA ASP A 36 -7.93 6.19 -2.48
C ASP A 36 -8.12 5.36 -1.21
N LEU A 37 -7.87 4.06 -1.26
CA LEU A 37 -7.96 3.22 -0.07
C LEU A 37 -6.92 3.62 0.97
N ILE A 38 -5.68 3.78 0.53
CA ILE A 38 -4.57 4.20 1.41
C ILE A 38 -4.83 5.61 1.94
N LEU A 39 -5.29 6.52 1.08
CA LEU A 39 -5.66 7.87 1.51
C LEU A 39 -6.75 7.83 2.58
N ALA A 40 -7.78 7.00 2.39
CA ALA A 40 -8.87 6.88 3.36
C ALA A 40 -8.41 6.32 4.71
N GLU A 41 -7.37 5.51 4.72
CA GLU A 41 -6.78 4.99 5.96
C GLU A 41 -5.90 6.01 6.67
N LEU A 42 -5.15 6.82 5.92
CA LEU A 42 -4.16 7.75 6.49
C LEU A 42 -4.71 9.15 6.77
N VAL A 43 -5.48 9.72 5.86
CA VAL A 43 -5.86 11.13 5.92
C VAL A 43 -6.69 11.49 7.14
N PRO A 44 -7.70 10.68 7.56
CA PRO A 44 -8.46 11.03 8.75
C PRO A 44 -7.59 11.16 10.00
N PHE A 45 -6.66 10.24 10.19
CA PHE A 45 -5.71 10.26 11.30
C PHE A 45 -4.86 11.53 11.28
N LEU A 46 -4.35 11.90 10.12
CA LEU A 46 -3.50 13.08 9.94
C LEU A 46 -4.28 14.38 10.12
N LYS A 47 -5.52 14.43 9.66
CA LYS A 47 -6.37 15.61 9.83
C LYS A 47 -6.70 15.87 11.29
N VAL A 48 -6.99 14.82 12.05
CA VAL A 48 -7.26 14.95 13.50
C VAL A 48 -6.06 15.53 14.22
N ARG A 49 -4.85 15.24 13.76
CA ARG A 49 -3.61 15.75 14.33
C ARG A 49 -3.15 17.07 13.71
N ASN A 50 -3.94 17.66 12.82
CA ASN A 50 -3.61 18.93 12.14
C ASN A 50 -2.32 18.88 11.33
N GLU A 51 -2.00 17.70 10.77
CA GLU A 51 -0.80 17.51 9.93
C GLU A 51 -1.06 17.92 8.48
N ARG A 52 -1.34 19.21 8.28
CA ARG A 52 -1.77 19.75 6.98
C ARG A 52 -0.72 19.58 5.87
N LYS A 53 0.56 19.75 6.21
CA LYS A 53 1.63 19.63 5.21
C LYS A 53 1.72 18.22 4.67
N ILE A 54 1.57 17.23 5.54
CA ILE A 54 1.64 15.82 5.17
C ILE A 54 0.42 15.44 4.34
N VAL A 55 -0.77 15.91 4.74
CA VAL A 55 -1.99 15.68 3.97
C VAL A 55 -1.84 16.23 2.55
N ASN A 56 -1.31 17.45 2.41
CA ASN A 56 -1.07 18.05 1.11
C ASN A 56 -0.05 17.25 0.29
N LEU A 57 1.00 16.76 0.94
CA LEU A 57 1.99 15.90 0.28
C LEU A 57 1.33 14.65 -0.30
N LEU A 58 0.50 13.97 0.50
CA LEU A 58 -0.18 12.75 0.07
C LEU A 58 -1.10 13.00 -1.12
N PHE A 59 -1.86 14.10 -1.12
CA PHE A 59 -2.75 14.44 -2.22
C PHE A 59 -2.02 14.86 -3.50
N ASN A 60 -0.74 15.19 -3.41
CA ASN A 60 0.08 15.54 -4.57
C ASN A 60 0.81 14.34 -5.18
N ILE A 61 0.76 13.18 -4.53
CA ILE A 61 1.34 11.95 -5.07
C ILE A 61 0.45 11.43 -6.20
N ASN A 62 1.07 10.87 -7.24
CA ASN A 62 0.34 10.28 -8.36
C ASN A 62 -0.60 9.18 -7.84
N LYS A 63 -1.88 9.32 -8.16
CA LYS A 63 -2.90 8.41 -7.65
C LYS A 63 -3.27 7.37 -8.70
N LEU A 64 -3.19 6.10 -8.32
CA LEU A 64 -3.70 4.99 -9.11
C LEU A 64 -5.21 4.90 -8.91
N LYS A 65 -5.94 4.73 -10.01
CA LYS A 65 -7.38 4.48 -9.93
C LYS A 65 -7.61 3.09 -9.37
N LEU A 66 -8.56 2.96 -8.45
CA LEU A 66 -9.02 1.67 -7.95
C LEU A 66 -10.07 1.10 -8.91
N ALA A 67 -9.72 0.02 -9.59
CA ALA A 67 -10.63 -0.71 -10.46
C ALA A 67 -10.89 -2.08 -9.83
N ILE A 68 -11.71 -2.12 -8.78
CA ILE A 68 -11.89 -3.31 -7.97
C ILE A 68 -12.68 -4.36 -8.74
N ASN A 69 -12.05 -5.53 -8.90
CA ASN A 69 -12.69 -6.72 -9.48
C ASN A 69 -13.00 -7.65 -8.31
N TRP A 70 -14.25 -7.66 -7.87
CA TRP A 70 -14.65 -8.42 -6.69
C TRP A 70 -14.50 -9.94 -6.88
N GLY A 71 -14.73 -10.43 -8.10
CA GLY A 71 -14.51 -11.85 -8.40
C GLY A 71 -13.06 -12.25 -8.14
N GLN A 72 -12.12 -11.41 -8.55
CA GLN A 72 -10.71 -11.66 -8.31
C GLN A 72 -10.35 -11.55 -6.83
N ILE A 73 -10.95 -10.60 -6.10
CA ILE A 73 -10.74 -10.48 -4.66
C ILE A 73 -11.16 -11.77 -3.95
N ILE A 74 -12.32 -12.32 -4.31
CA ILE A 74 -12.78 -13.60 -3.77
C ILE A 74 -11.76 -14.71 -4.08
N GLU A 75 -11.26 -14.75 -5.30
CA GLU A 75 -10.29 -15.73 -5.74
C GLU A 75 -8.97 -15.62 -4.96
N PHE A 76 -8.49 -14.40 -4.74
CA PHE A 76 -7.30 -14.15 -3.94
C PHE A 76 -7.46 -14.67 -2.52
N GLN A 77 -8.61 -14.37 -1.90
CA GLN A 77 -8.88 -14.85 -0.54
C GLN A 77 -8.93 -16.38 -0.49
N CYS A 78 -9.55 -17.02 -1.48
CA CYS A 78 -9.56 -18.48 -1.57
C CYS A 78 -8.14 -19.05 -1.64
N LYS A 79 -7.27 -18.46 -2.45
CA LYS A 79 -5.88 -18.91 -2.56
C LYS A 79 -5.13 -18.76 -1.23
N CYS A 80 -5.34 -17.66 -0.53
CA CYS A 80 -4.73 -17.46 0.78
C CYS A 80 -5.19 -18.52 1.78
N LEU A 81 -6.50 -18.75 1.86
CA LEU A 81 -7.06 -19.74 2.79
C LEU A 81 -6.58 -21.16 2.47
N LYS A 82 -6.53 -21.51 1.19
CA LYS A 82 -6.02 -22.84 0.77
C LYS A 82 -4.55 -23.03 1.12
N SER A 83 -3.79 -21.95 1.18
CA SER A 83 -2.38 -21.98 1.57
C SER A 83 -2.17 -21.90 3.07
N GLY A 84 -3.24 -21.92 3.85
CA GLY A 84 -3.17 -21.85 5.31
C GLY A 84 -2.98 -20.43 5.84
N LEU A 85 -3.12 -19.43 4.99
CA LEU A 85 -2.95 -18.03 5.40
C LEU A 85 -4.31 -17.44 5.76
N ASN A 86 -4.54 -17.26 7.06
CA ASN A 86 -5.77 -16.70 7.61
C ASN A 86 -5.57 -15.25 8.03
N GLY A 87 -6.67 -14.52 8.18
CA GLY A 87 -6.63 -13.18 8.74
C GLY A 87 -6.22 -12.10 7.77
N ILE A 88 -6.20 -12.38 6.47
CA ILE A 88 -5.95 -11.35 5.47
C ILE A 88 -7.23 -10.53 5.27
N GLY A 89 -7.14 -9.24 5.54
CA GLY A 89 -8.28 -8.34 5.38
C GLY A 89 -8.55 -7.98 3.93
N ILE A 90 -9.80 -7.62 3.64
CA ILE A 90 -10.18 -7.18 2.30
C ILE A 90 -9.34 -5.97 1.83
N PRO A 91 -9.04 -4.97 2.69
CA PRO A 91 -8.20 -3.84 2.26
C PRO A 91 -6.84 -4.28 1.73
N ASP A 92 -6.18 -5.26 2.34
CA ASP A 92 -4.88 -5.76 1.88
C ASP A 92 -5.00 -6.41 0.50
N LEU A 93 -6.09 -7.14 0.27
CA LEU A 93 -6.35 -7.77 -1.03
C LEU A 93 -6.60 -6.73 -2.12
N ILE A 94 -7.28 -5.64 -1.78
CA ILE A 94 -7.52 -4.53 -2.72
C ILE A 94 -6.20 -3.86 -3.08
N VAL A 95 -5.33 -3.61 -2.12
CA VAL A 95 -3.99 -3.04 -2.38
C VAL A 95 -3.20 -3.98 -3.27
N ALA A 96 -3.20 -5.27 -2.97
CA ALA A 96 -2.50 -6.27 -3.79
C ALA A 96 -3.02 -6.29 -5.22
N GLN A 97 -4.33 -6.27 -5.40
CA GLN A 97 -4.95 -6.23 -6.73
C GLN A 97 -4.58 -4.96 -7.49
N ASN A 98 -4.66 -3.82 -6.82
CA ASN A 98 -4.35 -2.52 -7.42
C ASN A 98 -2.90 -2.48 -7.92
N ALA A 99 -1.96 -2.98 -7.11
CA ALA A 99 -0.56 -3.05 -7.50
C ALA A 99 -0.35 -3.96 -8.71
N LYS A 100 -0.99 -5.14 -8.71
CA LYS A 100 -0.87 -6.09 -9.83
C LYS A 100 -1.44 -5.51 -11.13
N GLN A 101 -2.59 -4.86 -11.06
CA GLN A 101 -3.21 -4.24 -12.22
C GLN A 101 -2.32 -3.19 -12.86
N ASN A 102 -1.54 -2.49 -12.05
CA ASN A 102 -0.69 -1.39 -12.51
C ASN A 102 0.79 -1.76 -12.58
N ARG A 103 1.12 -3.04 -12.38
CA ARG A 103 2.51 -3.55 -12.42
C ARG A 103 3.45 -2.80 -11.48
N CYS A 104 2.94 -2.48 -10.29
CA CYS A 104 3.71 -1.77 -9.28
C CYS A 104 4.29 -2.75 -8.27
N GLU A 105 5.44 -2.40 -7.72
CA GLU A 105 5.94 -3.03 -6.51
C GLU A 105 5.18 -2.48 -5.31
N ILE A 106 5.05 -3.30 -4.27
CA ILE A 106 4.45 -2.88 -3.00
C ILE A 106 5.57 -2.69 -1.98
N TYR A 107 5.59 -1.53 -1.33
CA TYR A 107 6.51 -1.24 -0.23
C TYR A 107 5.70 -1.23 1.07
N SER A 108 5.94 -2.22 1.92
CA SER A 108 5.16 -2.43 3.15
C SER A 108 6.01 -3.03 4.26
N LEU A 109 5.68 -2.70 5.50
CA LEU A 109 6.22 -3.35 6.69
C LEU A 109 5.29 -4.45 7.21
N ASP A 110 4.11 -4.58 6.63
CA ASP A 110 3.10 -5.55 7.06
C ASP A 110 3.47 -6.95 6.58
N ASN A 111 3.58 -7.88 7.51
CA ASN A 111 3.90 -9.28 7.21
C ASN A 111 2.84 -9.97 6.33
N HIS A 112 1.62 -9.47 6.31
CA HIS A 112 0.58 -10.01 5.43
C HIS A 112 1.03 -10.00 3.97
N PHE A 113 1.64 -8.90 3.52
CA PHE A 113 2.12 -8.81 2.13
C PHE A 113 3.28 -9.75 1.86
N LYS A 114 4.17 -9.94 2.82
CA LYS A 114 5.26 -10.92 2.68
C LYS A 114 4.72 -12.33 2.51
N HIS A 115 3.69 -12.69 3.28
CA HIS A 115 3.07 -14.00 3.20
C HIS A 115 2.28 -14.18 1.90
N MET A 116 1.64 -13.10 1.41
CA MET A 116 0.89 -13.14 0.16
C MET A 116 1.76 -13.11 -1.09
N LYS A 117 3.01 -12.69 -0.97
CA LYS A 117 3.89 -12.46 -2.12
C LYS A 117 3.91 -13.65 -3.08
N ASP A 118 4.21 -14.82 -2.57
CA ASP A 118 4.34 -16.02 -3.41
C ASP A 118 2.97 -16.58 -3.80
N ILE A 119 1.99 -16.49 -2.90
CA ILE A 119 0.63 -17.01 -3.13
C ILE A 119 -0.05 -16.25 -4.28
N LEU A 120 0.08 -14.93 -4.29
CA LEU A 120 -0.59 -14.04 -5.25
C LEU A 120 0.35 -13.50 -6.33
N ASP A 121 1.62 -13.90 -6.31
CA ASP A 121 2.63 -13.42 -7.25
C ASP A 121 2.74 -11.89 -7.23
N LEU A 122 3.02 -11.34 -6.05
CA LEU A 122 3.21 -9.90 -5.86
C LEU A 122 4.67 -9.52 -6.04
N GLN A 123 4.91 -8.32 -6.52
CA GLN A 123 6.24 -7.72 -6.56
C GLN A 123 6.42 -6.83 -5.35
N MET A 124 7.41 -7.13 -4.53
CA MET A 124 7.66 -6.38 -3.29
C MET A 124 8.96 -5.61 -3.39
N THR A 125 8.95 -4.40 -2.83
CA THR A 125 10.17 -3.59 -2.67
C THR A 125 10.88 -4.02 -1.39
N ASP A 126 12.16 -4.22 -1.50
CA ASP A 126 13.01 -4.58 -0.34
C ASP A 126 13.32 -3.38 0.56
#